data_def9dc86479a4f1946a3b93331c3d644
#
_entry.id   def9dc86479a4f1946a3b93331c3d644
#
_cell.length_a   1.000
_cell.length_b   1.000
_cell.length_c   1.000
_cell.angle_alpha   90.00
_cell.angle_beta   90.00
_cell.angle_gamma   90.00
#
_symmetry.space_group_name_H-M   'P 1'
#
loop_
_entity.id
_entity.type
_entity.pdbx_description
1 polymer ?
#
loop_
_entity_poly.entity_id
_entity_poly.type
_entity_poly.pdbx_seq_one_letter_code
_entity_poly.pdbx_strand_id
1 'polypeptide(L)'
;MLQAAVVDNSNYLKLIFTYHLPRTIGMSQKYFMAYCSEITLTAALNQHTFTHILNQSIKNNTRSGITGFLLYDAGKFFQYYEGDELACANLLHALRQDNRHTHIKLIGQGYISNAVFDNWFMGCFDLSKHSYLFKHHAFIESFDVYSWGMQEVVKLIDIM
;
A
#
# COMPACT_ATOMS: atom_id res chain seq x y z
N MET A 1 0.64 -12.10 -29.93
CA MET A 1 2.11 -12.04 -29.76
C MET A 1 2.46 -10.64 -29.30
N LEU A 2 2.54 -10.42 -28.00
CA LEU A 2 2.99 -9.16 -27.40
C LEU A 2 4.42 -9.40 -26.90
N GLN A 3 5.39 -8.79 -27.59
CA GLN A 3 6.78 -8.77 -27.16
C GLN A 3 6.90 -7.96 -25.89
N ALA A 4 7.31 -8.61 -24.81
CA ALA A 4 7.68 -7.96 -23.57
C ALA A 4 8.95 -7.14 -23.78
N ALA A 5 8.88 -5.84 -23.55
CA ALA A 5 10.06 -5.01 -23.41
C ALA A 5 10.77 -5.42 -22.10
N VAL A 6 12.00 -5.90 -22.23
CA VAL A 6 12.88 -6.22 -21.11
C VAL A 6 13.30 -4.89 -20.49
N VAL A 7 12.71 -4.53 -19.35
CA VAL A 7 13.25 -3.54 -18.45
C VAL A 7 13.84 -4.33 -17.28
N ASP A 8 15.15 -4.27 -17.16
CA ASP A 8 15.92 -4.96 -16.14
C ASP A 8 15.72 -4.29 -14.77
N ASN A 9 14.66 -4.71 -14.09
CA ASN A 9 14.45 -4.42 -12.68
C ASN A 9 13.75 -5.63 -12.04
N SER A 10 14.48 -6.42 -11.26
CA SER A 10 14.04 -7.72 -10.74
C SER A 10 12.73 -7.67 -9.91
N ASN A 11 12.40 -6.54 -9.32
CA ASN A 11 11.18 -6.33 -8.55
C ASN A 11 9.96 -6.04 -9.42
N TYR A 12 10.13 -5.36 -10.55
CA TYR A 12 9.08 -5.09 -11.53
C TYR A 12 8.48 -6.38 -12.08
N LEU A 13 9.34 -7.34 -12.41
CA LEU A 13 8.93 -8.65 -12.91
C LEU A 13 8.18 -9.47 -11.85
N LYS A 14 8.50 -9.33 -10.57
CA LYS A 14 7.82 -10.05 -9.49
C LYS A 14 6.34 -9.67 -9.35
N LEU A 15 5.98 -8.40 -9.52
CA LEU A 15 4.59 -7.94 -9.42
C LEU A 15 3.77 -8.18 -10.70
N ILE A 16 4.36 -8.00 -11.88
CA ILE A 16 3.65 -8.09 -13.16
C ILE A 16 3.35 -9.55 -13.54
N PHE A 17 4.25 -10.50 -13.26
CA PHE A 17 4.05 -11.90 -13.63
C PHE A 17 3.05 -12.66 -12.76
N THR A 18 2.67 -12.12 -11.60
CA THR A 18 1.82 -12.86 -10.65
C THR A 18 0.32 -12.71 -10.91
N TYR A 19 -0.10 -11.80 -11.77
CA TYR A 19 -1.53 -11.61 -12.08
C TYR A 19 -2.20 -12.82 -12.75
N HIS A 20 -1.44 -13.82 -13.25
CA HIS A 20 -1.98 -14.92 -14.06
C HIS A 20 -1.34 -16.29 -13.81
N LEU A 21 -0.58 -16.50 -12.75
CA LEU A 21 -0.03 -17.83 -12.48
C LEU A 21 -1.01 -18.68 -11.67
N PRO A 22 -1.29 -19.92 -12.09
CA PRO A 22 -2.08 -20.85 -11.28
C PRO A 22 -1.35 -21.13 -9.96
N ARG A 23 -2.10 -21.29 -8.89
CA ARG A 23 -1.65 -21.64 -7.55
C ARG A 23 -0.66 -22.81 -7.61
N THR A 24 0.62 -22.56 -7.43
CA THR A 24 1.63 -23.62 -7.32
C THR A 24 1.57 -24.18 -5.91
N ILE A 25 1.21 -25.44 -5.78
CA ILE A 25 1.11 -26.14 -4.50
C ILE A 25 2.51 -26.21 -3.90
N GLY A 26 2.71 -25.59 -2.73
CA GLY A 26 3.94 -25.69 -1.94
C GLY A 26 4.77 -24.43 -1.74
N MET A 27 4.49 -23.32 -2.41
CA MET A 27 5.11 -22.02 -2.11
C MET A 27 4.20 -21.17 -1.21
N SER A 28 4.74 -20.63 -0.15
CA SER A 28 4.04 -19.65 0.70
C SER A 28 3.85 -18.35 -0.10
N GLN A 29 2.78 -18.31 -0.91
CA GLN A 29 2.42 -17.09 -1.62
C GLN A 29 1.87 -16.06 -0.63
N LYS A 30 2.32 -14.82 -0.76
CA LYS A 30 1.73 -13.68 -0.07
C LYS A 30 0.66 -13.06 -0.94
N TYR A 31 -0.31 -12.43 -0.31
CA TYR A 31 -1.31 -11.62 -0.99
C TYR A 31 -1.06 -10.15 -0.68
N PHE A 32 -1.17 -9.30 -1.69
CA PHE A 32 -1.03 -7.86 -1.50
C PHE A 32 -2.33 -7.13 -1.81
N MET A 33 -2.47 -5.98 -1.19
CA MET A 33 -3.47 -4.97 -1.53
C MET A 33 -2.85 -3.58 -1.52
N ALA A 34 -3.28 -2.74 -2.47
CA ALA A 34 -2.97 -1.32 -2.51
C ALA A 34 -4.26 -0.52 -2.61
N TYR A 35 -4.45 0.45 -1.73
CA TYR A 35 -5.64 1.30 -1.75
C TYR A 35 -5.28 2.75 -1.43
N CYS A 36 -6.18 3.65 -1.79
CA CYS A 36 -6.19 5.02 -1.30
C CYS A 36 -7.52 5.35 -0.61
N SER A 37 -7.48 6.36 0.26
CA SER A 37 -8.65 6.89 0.96
C SER A 37 -8.42 8.33 1.38
N GLU A 38 -9.45 8.95 1.93
CA GLU A 38 -9.38 10.28 2.54
C GLU A 38 -9.76 10.21 4.02
N ILE A 39 -9.18 11.11 4.82
CA ILE A 39 -9.61 11.33 6.19
C ILE A 39 -10.97 12.02 6.18
N THR A 40 -11.91 11.59 7.03
CA THR A 40 -13.19 12.29 7.16
C THR A 40 -12.97 13.65 7.82
N LEU A 41 -13.85 14.61 7.53
CA LEU A 41 -13.78 15.96 8.12
C LEU A 41 -13.80 15.89 9.66
N THR A 42 -14.65 15.06 10.22
CA THR A 42 -14.76 14.86 11.68
C THR A 42 -13.46 14.35 12.28
N ALA A 43 -12.79 13.42 11.59
CA ALA A 43 -11.52 12.88 12.02
C ALA A 43 -10.38 13.90 11.87
N ALA A 44 -10.38 14.70 10.80
CA ALA A 44 -9.38 15.73 10.53
C ALA A 44 -9.37 16.85 11.58
N LEU A 45 -10.51 17.16 12.17
CA LEU A 45 -10.61 18.18 13.23
C LEU A 45 -9.97 17.77 14.57
N ASN A 46 -9.68 16.47 14.75
CA ASN A 46 -9.02 15.98 15.95
C ASN A 46 -7.51 15.86 15.71
N GLN A 47 -6.71 16.69 16.35
CA GLN A 47 -5.25 16.74 16.20
C GLN A 47 -4.52 15.41 16.47
N HIS A 48 -5.13 14.52 17.26
CA HIS A 48 -4.54 13.22 17.61
C HIS A 48 -4.99 12.08 16.68
N THR A 49 -5.97 12.32 15.79
CA THR A 49 -6.54 11.24 14.97
C THR A 49 -5.49 10.55 14.11
N PHE A 50 -4.63 11.30 13.47
CA PHE A 50 -3.60 10.74 12.60
C PHE A 50 -2.62 9.83 13.37
N THR A 51 -2.09 10.31 14.50
CA THR A 51 -1.20 9.52 15.36
C THR A 51 -1.90 8.28 15.91
N HIS A 52 -3.19 8.40 16.23
CA HIS A 52 -3.99 7.27 16.70
C HIS A 52 -4.23 6.22 15.61
N ILE A 53 -4.59 6.64 14.39
CA ILE A 53 -4.71 5.77 13.21
C ILE A 53 -3.40 5.00 13.02
N LEU A 54 -2.28 5.71 13.01
CA LEU A 54 -0.96 5.14 12.80
C LEU A 54 -0.61 4.08 13.83
N ASN A 55 -0.70 4.43 15.13
CA ASN A 55 -0.36 3.51 16.22
C ASN A 55 -1.25 2.26 16.23
N GLN A 56 -2.54 2.44 15.93
CA GLN A 56 -3.48 1.34 15.86
C GLN A 56 -3.18 0.43 14.66
N SER A 57 -2.86 1.02 13.51
CA SER A 57 -2.47 0.27 12.31
C SER A 57 -1.22 -0.56 12.54
N ILE A 58 -0.15 0.03 13.10
CA ILE A 58 1.07 -0.70 13.43
C ILE A 58 0.75 -1.91 14.32
N LYS A 59 0.05 -1.68 15.43
CA LYS A 59 -0.28 -2.73 16.38
C LYS A 59 -1.11 -3.86 15.77
N ASN A 60 -2.17 -3.53 15.03
CA ASN A 60 -3.09 -4.50 14.47
C ASN A 60 -2.45 -5.29 13.34
N ASN A 61 -1.72 -4.62 12.46
CA ASN A 61 -1.11 -5.24 11.30
C ASN A 61 0.04 -6.18 11.71
N THR A 62 0.87 -5.78 12.67
CA THR A 62 1.89 -6.67 13.23
C THR A 62 1.28 -7.95 13.81
N ARG A 63 0.18 -7.84 14.55
CA ARG A 63 -0.52 -9.02 15.11
C ARG A 63 -1.11 -9.94 14.05
N SER A 64 -1.47 -9.39 12.89
CA SER A 64 -2.05 -10.13 11.77
C SER A 64 -1.02 -10.60 10.77
N GLY A 65 0.28 -10.41 11.01
CA GLY A 65 1.35 -10.77 10.09
C GLY A 65 1.30 -10.01 8.76
N ILE A 66 0.75 -8.80 8.79
CA ILE A 66 0.68 -7.88 7.64
C ILE A 66 1.87 -6.95 7.67
N THR A 67 2.55 -6.82 6.53
CA THR A 67 3.68 -5.91 6.29
C THR A 67 3.34 -4.91 5.18
N GLY A 68 4.08 -3.80 5.07
CA GLY A 68 3.84 -2.78 4.04
C GLY A 68 4.14 -1.36 4.49
N PHE A 69 3.55 -0.36 3.83
CA PHE A 69 3.76 1.05 4.15
C PHE A 69 2.51 1.90 3.93
N LEU A 70 2.47 3.04 4.62
CA LEU A 70 1.40 4.04 4.54
C LEU A 70 2.01 5.42 4.21
N LEU A 71 1.50 6.05 3.18
CA LEU A 71 1.79 7.46 2.87
C LEU A 71 0.58 8.32 3.22
N TYR A 72 0.85 9.52 3.69
CA TYR A 72 -0.17 10.52 4.00
C TYR A 72 0.25 11.88 3.51
N ASP A 73 -0.65 12.57 2.85
CA ASP A 73 -0.51 14.00 2.52
C ASP A 73 -1.88 14.65 2.33
N ALA A 74 -2.01 15.88 2.80
CA ALA A 74 -3.19 16.74 2.58
C ALA A 74 -4.54 16.02 2.80
N GLY A 75 -4.64 15.18 3.82
CA GLY A 75 -5.87 14.45 4.15
C GLY A 75 -6.09 13.15 3.35
N LYS A 76 -5.19 12.81 2.44
CA LYS A 76 -5.24 11.59 1.65
C LYS A 76 -4.27 10.56 2.18
N PHE A 77 -4.67 9.29 2.08
CA PHE A 77 -3.86 8.13 2.42
C PHE A 77 -3.62 7.29 1.17
N PHE A 78 -2.43 6.74 1.07
CA PHE A 78 -2.12 5.59 0.23
C PHE A 78 -1.49 4.51 1.10
N GLN A 79 -1.95 3.26 0.99
CA GLN A 79 -1.35 2.13 1.68
C GLN A 79 -1.14 0.97 0.72
N TYR A 80 0.06 0.41 0.75
CA TYR A 80 0.38 -0.92 0.26
C TYR A 80 0.60 -1.84 1.45
N TYR A 81 0.03 -3.03 1.39
CA TYR A 81 0.24 -4.05 2.42
C TYR A 81 0.15 -5.45 1.83
N GLU A 82 0.84 -6.38 2.50
CA GLU A 82 0.93 -7.77 2.09
C GLU A 82 0.92 -8.71 3.29
N GLY A 83 0.42 -9.94 3.09
CA GLY A 83 0.28 -10.93 4.14
C GLY A 83 -0.46 -12.16 3.68
N ASP A 84 -1.11 -12.85 4.60
CA ASP A 84 -2.11 -13.87 4.29
C ASP A 84 -3.32 -13.23 3.63
N GLU A 85 -3.92 -13.90 2.63
CA GLU A 85 -5.06 -13.37 1.86
C GLU A 85 -6.24 -13.00 2.76
N LEU A 86 -6.58 -13.87 3.71
CA LEU A 86 -7.70 -13.61 4.62
C LEU A 86 -7.40 -12.45 5.57
N ALA A 87 -6.15 -12.34 6.04
CA ALA A 87 -5.72 -11.22 6.87
C ALA A 87 -5.81 -9.90 6.11
N CYS A 88 -5.37 -9.87 4.84
CA CYS A 88 -5.47 -8.70 3.98
C CYS A 88 -6.94 -8.30 3.70
N ALA A 89 -7.80 -9.27 3.42
CA ALA A 89 -9.23 -9.03 3.19
C ALA A 89 -9.93 -8.50 4.45
N ASN A 90 -9.60 -9.04 5.62
CA ASN A 90 -10.13 -8.58 6.91
C ASN A 90 -9.69 -7.14 7.23
N LEU A 91 -8.45 -6.78 6.91
CA LEU A 91 -7.98 -5.40 7.08
C LEU A 91 -8.76 -4.44 6.18
N LEU A 92 -8.95 -4.75 4.89
CA LEU A 92 -9.74 -3.91 4.00
C LEU A 92 -11.19 -3.78 4.47
N HIS A 93 -11.78 -4.89 4.96
CA HIS A 93 -13.12 -4.85 5.53
C HIS A 93 -13.19 -3.93 6.75
N ALA A 94 -12.24 -4.03 7.69
CA ALA A 94 -12.17 -3.16 8.85
C ALA A 94 -11.99 -1.68 8.48
N LEU A 95 -11.16 -1.38 7.48
CA LEU A 95 -10.98 -0.02 6.96
C LEU A 95 -12.28 0.57 6.40
N ARG A 96 -13.06 -0.24 5.69
CA ARG A 96 -14.38 0.20 5.16
C ARG A 96 -15.42 0.49 6.25
N GLN A 97 -15.23 -0.06 7.44
CA GLN A 97 -16.09 0.20 8.60
C GLN A 97 -15.55 1.33 9.50
N ASP A 98 -14.34 1.79 9.25
CA ASP A 98 -13.72 2.85 10.04
C ASP A 98 -14.22 4.23 9.59
N ASN A 99 -14.97 4.89 10.45
CA ASN A 99 -15.57 6.20 10.19
C ASN A 99 -14.55 7.35 10.07
N ARG A 100 -13.26 7.07 10.31
CA ARG A 100 -12.17 8.03 10.08
C ARG A 100 -11.74 8.09 8.62
N HIS A 101 -12.11 7.07 7.81
CA HIS A 101 -11.80 6.98 6.39
C HIS A 101 -13.05 7.14 5.53
N THR A 102 -12.88 7.78 4.39
CA THR A 102 -13.90 7.90 3.34
C THR A 102 -13.29 7.70 1.96
N HIS A 103 -14.11 7.54 0.93
CA HIS A 103 -13.69 7.38 -0.47
C HIS A 103 -12.63 6.30 -0.70
N ILE A 104 -12.73 5.17 0.00
CA ILE A 104 -11.77 4.07 -0.16
C ILE A 104 -11.84 3.52 -1.58
N LYS A 105 -10.74 3.64 -2.32
CA LYS A 105 -10.55 3.08 -3.66
C LYS A 105 -9.45 2.01 -3.62
N LEU A 106 -9.79 0.78 -3.97
CA LEU A 106 -8.82 -0.28 -4.21
C LEU A 106 -8.10 0.01 -5.54
N ILE A 107 -6.77 0.11 -5.51
CA ILE A 107 -5.92 0.38 -6.68
C ILE A 107 -5.47 -0.95 -7.30
N GLY A 108 -5.13 -1.93 -6.46
CA GLY A 108 -4.71 -3.25 -6.92
C GLY A 108 -4.69 -4.28 -5.80
N GLN A 109 -4.76 -5.54 -6.19
CA GLN A 109 -4.64 -6.69 -5.29
C GLN A 109 -4.19 -7.91 -6.08
N GLY A 110 -3.56 -8.87 -5.43
CA GLY A 110 -3.14 -10.12 -6.08
C GLY A 110 -2.14 -10.91 -5.26
N TYR A 111 -1.66 -12.00 -5.84
CA TYR A 111 -0.64 -12.84 -5.23
C TYR A 111 0.75 -12.41 -5.67
N ILE A 112 1.70 -12.51 -4.74
CA ILE A 112 3.12 -12.29 -4.97
C ILE A 112 3.91 -13.52 -4.50
N SER A 113 4.97 -13.88 -5.24
CA SER A 113 5.77 -15.07 -4.94
C SER A 113 6.56 -14.95 -3.66
N ASN A 114 7.00 -13.73 -3.34
CA ASN A 114 7.76 -13.42 -2.13
C ASN A 114 7.27 -12.11 -1.53
N ALA A 115 7.40 -11.98 -0.21
CA ALA A 115 7.17 -10.71 0.46
C ALA A 115 8.14 -9.65 -0.10
N VAL A 116 7.63 -8.45 -0.30
CA VAL A 116 8.43 -7.28 -0.65
C VAL A 116 9.02 -6.65 0.61
N PHE A 117 8.26 -6.73 1.71
CA PHE A 117 8.64 -6.19 3.01
C PHE A 117 8.76 -7.32 4.02
N ASP A 118 10.01 -7.63 4.46
CA ASP A 118 10.28 -8.72 5.42
C ASP A 118 9.75 -8.41 6.82
N ASN A 119 9.73 -7.14 7.18
CA ASN A 119 9.24 -6.66 8.46
C ASN A 119 8.17 -5.59 8.25
N TRP A 120 7.28 -5.43 9.24
CA TRP A 120 6.33 -4.33 9.22
C TRP A 120 7.07 -3.00 9.25
N PHE A 121 7.27 -2.44 8.09
CA PHE A 121 7.70 -1.07 7.95
C PHE A 121 6.46 -0.19 7.77
N MET A 122 5.83 0.18 8.89
CA MET A 122 4.90 1.30 8.86
C MET A 122 5.71 2.59 8.80
N GLY A 123 6.39 2.80 7.67
CA GLY A 123 6.79 4.13 7.30
C GLY A 123 5.52 4.95 7.08
N CYS A 124 5.06 5.66 8.09
CA CYS A 124 4.12 6.72 7.83
C CYS A 124 4.93 7.94 7.41
N PHE A 125 4.91 8.19 6.13
CA PHE A 125 5.50 9.38 5.59
C PHE A 125 4.40 10.43 5.44
N ASP A 126 4.40 11.37 6.36
CA ASP A 126 3.76 12.67 6.15
C ASP A 126 4.62 13.39 5.10
N LEU A 127 4.15 13.42 3.86
CA LEU A 127 4.92 13.95 2.73
C LEU A 127 5.18 15.44 2.90
N SER A 128 4.34 16.17 3.64
CA SER A 128 4.58 17.58 3.96
C SER A 128 5.88 17.78 4.76
N LYS A 129 6.27 16.78 5.56
CA LYS A 129 7.48 16.80 6.42
C LYS A 129 8.66 16.04 5.83
N HIS A 130 8.39 15.06 4.97
CA HIS A 130 9.38 14.11 4.46
C HIS A 130 9.56 14.22 2.94
N SER A 131 9.14 15.32 2.31
CA SER A 131 9.25 15.55 0.86
C SER A 131 10.67 15.33 0.32
N TYR A 132 11.71 15.54 1.14
CA TYR A 132 13.10 15.34 0.76
C TYR A 132 13.44 13.90 0.39
N LEU A 133 12.70 12.89 0.91
CA LEU A 133 12.89 11.47 0.57
C LEU A 133 12.39 11.16 -0.84
N PHE A 134 11.51 11.99 -1.39
CA PHE A 134 10.80 11.75 -2.63
C PHE A 134 11.04 12.81 -3.70
N LYS A 135 12.03 13.72 -3.48
CA LYS A 135 12.31 14.90 -4.33
C LYS A 135 12.56 14.62 -5.82
N HIS A 136 12.84 13.38 -6.18
CA HIS A 136 13.11 13.01 -7.57
C HIS A 136 11.95 12.27 -8.23
N HIS A 137 10.79 12.21 -7.58
CA HIS A 137 9.64 11.44 -8.03
C HIS A 137 8.40 12.34 -8.18
N ALA A 138 8.29 13.01 -9.34
CA ALA A 138 7.24 13.99 -9.63
C ALA A 138 5.81 13.47 -9.39
N PHE A 139 5.57 12.17 -9.55
CA PHE A 139 4.24 11.60 -9.29
C PHE A 139 3.86 11.59 -7.80
N ILE A 140 4.85 11.66 -6.88
CA ILE A 140 4.61 11.77 -5.44
C ILE A 140 4.38 13.24 -5.06
N GLU A 141 5.02 14.19 -5.76
CA GLU A 141 4.87 15.62 -5.47
C GLU A 141 3.42 16.10 -5.60
N SER A 142 2.68 15.57 -6.57
CA SER A 142 1.26 15.89 -6.72
C SER A 142 0.37 15.13 -5.74
N PHE A 143 0.81 13.98 -5.23
CA PHE A 143 0.08 13.03 -4.39
C PHE A 143 -1.38 12.83 -4.81
N ASP A 144 -1.61 12.77 -6.12
CA ASP A 144 -2.95 12.52 -6.69
C ASP A 144 -3.26 11.03 -6.70
N VAL A 145 -3.36 10.44 -5.51
CA VAL A 145 -3.52 9.00 -5.27
C VAL A 145 -4.74 8.38 -5.96
N TYR A 146 -5.75 9.21 -6.27
CA TYR A 146 -6.95 8.72 -6.96
C TYR A 146 -6.74 8.51 -8.46
N SER A 147 -5.73 9.14 -9.06
CA SER A 147 -5.31 8.88 -10.44
C SER A 147 -4.39 7.67 -10.58
N TRP A 148 -3.83 7.19 -9.45
CA TRP A 148 -2.86 6.11 -9.47
C TRP A 148 -3.44 4.77 -9.88
N GLY A 149 -2.63 4.01 -10.63
CA GLY A 149 -2.81 2.62 -10.97
C GLY A 149 -1.65 1.77 -10.43
N MET A 150 -1.57 0.52 -10.87
CA MET A 150 -0.51 -0.40 -10.43
C MET A 150 0.90 0.03 -10.85
N GLN A 151 1.03 0.85 -11.89
CA GLN A 151 2.35 1.37 -12.31
C GLN A 151 2.96 2.29 -11.23
N GLU A 152 2.15 3.15 -10.62
CA GLU A 152 2.57 4.03 -9.53
C GLU A 152 2.89 3.23 -8.27
N VAL A 153 2.09 2.19 -7.97
CA VAL A 153 2.34 1.28 -6.84
C VAL A 153 3.72 0.61 -6.97
N VAL A 154 4.03 0.09 -8.15
CA VAL A 154 5.32 -0.56 -8.42
C VAL A 154 6.48 0.42 -8.26
N LYS A 155 6.38 1.64 -8.84
CA LYS A 155 7.39 2.68 -8.68
C LYS A 155 7.62 3.05 -7.21
N LEU A 156 6.56 3.08 -6.40
CA LEU A 156 6.67 3.33 -4.97
C LEU A 156 7.43 2.23 -4.24
N ILE A 157 7.12 0.97 -4.55
CA ILE A 157 7.81 -0.18 -3.96
C ILE A 157 9.31 -0.15 -4.26
N ASP A 158 9.68 0.27 -5.48
CA ASP A 158 11.10 0.37 -5.89
C ASP A 158 11.85 1.50 -5.17
N ILE A 159 11.15 2.48 -4.63
CA ILE A 159 11.72 3.61 -3.87
C ILE A 159 11.88 3.26 -2.37
N MET A 160 10.98 2.44 -1.84
CA MET A 160 10.90 2.09 -0.42
C MET A 160 11.90 0.99 -0.03
#